data_b1ab8ad7f147879fe6ebe80b8eaaff47
#
_entry.id   b1ab8ad7f147879fe6ebe80b8eaaff47
#
_cell.length_a   1.000
_cell.length_b   1.000
_cell.length_c   1.000
_cell.angle_alpha   90.00
_cell.angle_beta   90.00
_cell.angle_gamma   90.00
#
_symmetry.space_group_name_H-M   'P 1'
#
loop_
_entity.id
_entity.type
_entity.pdbx_description
1 polymer ?
#
loop_
_entity_poly.entity_id
_entity_poly.type
_entity_poly.pdbx_seq_one_letter_code
_entity_poly.pdbx_strand_id
1 'polypeptide(L)'
;NQATSFSDCELAATDLFTTVRLFRYMWSGMMQGKSIKEGHIMQGNKKLNEVRIHPTQKPVALYDWIFQNYTSPGDRVLDTHLGSGSSRIAGYSAGLEFTGFEISAEYYNRQERRFQEYTSQTDMFHLNLSEVKQHE
;
A
#
# COMPACT_ATOMS: atom_id res chain seq x y z
N ASN A 1 11.07 -3.77 30.65
CA ASN A 1 10.99 -3.64 29.20
C ASN A 1 12.38 -3.82 28.64
N GLN A 2 12.66 -4.96 28.03
CA GLN A 2 13.90 -5.15 27.28
C GLN A 2 13.78 -4.27 26.02
N ALA A 3 14.72 -3.33 25.86
CA ALA A 3 14.85 -2.57 24.63
C ALA A 3 15.07 -3.55 23.48
N THR A 4 14.12 -3.61 22.56
CA THR A 4 14.31 -4.35 21.33
C THR A 4 15.36 -3.61 20.49
N SER A 5 16.20 -4.33 19.76
CA SER A 5 17.20 -3.74 18.85
C SER A 5 16.59 -3.02 17.63
N PHE A 6 15.27 -2.94 17.57
CA PHE A 6 14.52 -2.28 16.51
C PHE A 6 13.91 -0.98 17.01
N SER A 7 13.87 0.03 16.15
CA SER A 7 13.19 1.29 16.44
C SER A 7 11.70 1.05 16.70
N ASP A 8 11.13 1.77 17.66
CA ASP A 8 9.70 1.68 18.00
C ASP A 8 8.80 2.23 16.90
N CYS A 9 9.34 3.06 16.00
CA CYS A 9 8.64 3.61 14.84
C CYS A 9 9.63 3.97 13.72
N GLU A 10 9.12 4.15 12.52
CA GLU A 10 9.81 4.79 11.41
C GLU A 10 9.37 6.24 11.29
N LEU A 11 10.31 7.12 10.94
CA LEU A 11 10.05 8.54 10.77
C LEU A 11 10.10 8.91 9.29
N ALA A 12 9.18 9.76 8.86
CA ALA A 12 9.20 10.41 7.56
C ALA A 12 9.15 11.93 7.74
N ALA A 13 10.03 12.64 7.05
CA ALA A 13 9.98 14.10 6.98
C ALA A 13 9.08 14.52 5.81
N THR A 14 8.34 15.61 5.98
CA THR A 14 7.44 16.15 4.96
C THR A 14 7.31 17.66 5.12
N ASP A 15 7.03 18.35 4.02
CA ASP A 15 6.67 19.77 3.95
C ASP A 15 5.15 19.99 3.78
N LEU A 16 4.36 18.91 3.71
CA LEU A 16 2.90 18.98 3.49
C LEU A 16 2.14 19.56 4.70
N PHE A 17 2.72 19.47 5.90
CA PHE A 17 2.10 19.95 7.14
C PHE A 17 3.14 20.17 8.24
N THR A 18 2.79 20.96 9.25
CA THR A 18 3.69 21.32 10.36
C THR A 18 3.49 20.50 11.63
N THR A 19 2.43 19.71 11.70
CA THR A 19 2.09 18.88 12.87
C THR A 19 2.53 17.45 12.69
N VAL A 20 2.98 16.81 13.78
CA VAL A 20 3.30 15.38 13.75
C VAL A 20 2.02 14.57 13.56
N ARG A 21 2.05 13.67 12.59
CA ARG A 21 0.99 12.70 12.32
C ARG A 21 1.49 11.30 12.62
N LEU A 22 0.64 10.45 13.17
CA LEU A 22 0.98 9.08 13.53
C LEU A 22 0.07 8.11 12.75
N PHE A 23 0.69 7.26 11.93
CA PHE A 23 0.04 6.10 11.32
C PHE A 23 0.36 4.85 12.14
N ARG A 24 -0.67 4.19 12.69
CA ARG A 24 -0.52 2.94 13.46
C ARG A 24 -1.02 1.78 12.62
N TYR A 25 -0.12 0.85 12.32
CA TYR A 25 -0.46 -0.31 11.52
C TYR A 25 0.42 -1.50 11.91
N MET A 26 -0.21 -2.63 12.19
CA MET A 26 0.53 -3.86 12.49
C MET A 26 1.14 -4.39 11.19
N TRP A 27 2.46 -4.45 11.14
CA TRP A 27 3.22 -4.87 9.97
C TRP A 27 4.45 -5.66 10.40
N SER A 28 4.25 -6.90 10.85
CA SER A 28 5.33 -7.71 11.41
C SER A 28 5.20 -9.15 10.90
N GLY A 29 6.14 -9.58 10.05
CA GLY A 29 6.18 -10.95 9.57
C GLY A 29 4.84 -11.40 8.95
N MET A 30 4.18 -12.36 9.60
CA MET A 30 2.87 -12.87 9.20
C MET A 30 1.69 -12.12 9.86
N MET A 31 1.97 -11.15 10.73
CA MET A 31 0.95 -10.35 11.40
C MET A 31 0.77 -9.03 10.67
N GLN A 32 -0.44 -8.78 10.18
CA GLN A 32 -0.79 -7.54 9.48
C GLN A 32 -2.07 -6.96 10.05
N GLY A 33 -2.18 -5.63 9.99
CA GLY A 33 -3.39 -4.93 10.40
C GLY A 33 -4.57 -5.30 9.50
N LYS A 34 -5.77 -5.29 10.06
CA LYS A 34 -7.00 -5.68 9.37
C LYS A 34 -7.42 -4.65 8.32
N SER A 35 -7.28 -3.37 8.64
CA SER A 35 -7.62 -2.25 7.76
C SER A 35 -6.91 -0.98 8.21
N ILE A 36 -6.99 0.10 7.42
CA ILE A 36 -6.44 1.42 7.78
C ILE A 36 -7.04 1.92 9.11
N LYS A 37 -8.36 1.75 9.31
CA LYS A 37 -9.07 2.20 10.52
C LYS A 37 -8.74 1.34 11.75
N GLU A 38 -8.56 0.05 11.53
CA GLU A 38 -8.34 -0.96 12.57
C GLU A 38 -6.89 -1.48 12.50
N GLY A 39 -5.93 -0.61 12.20
CA GLY A 39 -4.52 -0.97 11.97
C GLY A 39 -3.83 -1.70 13.12
N HIS A 40 -4.34 -1.54 14.36
CA HIS A 40 -3.88 -2.26 15.54
C HIS A 40 -4.58 -3.63 15.74
N ILE A 41 -5.64 -3.92 15.00
CA ILE A 41 -6.34 -5.20 15.03
C ILE A 41 -5.75 -6.11 13.95
N MET A 42 -5.32 -7.28 14.38
CA MET A 42 -4.67 -8.26 13.49
C MET A 42 -5.65 -8.87 12.50
N GLN A 43 -5.21 -9.02 11.25
CA GLN A 43 -5.92 -9.76 10.22
C GLN A 43 -6.07 -11.25 10.62
N GLY A 44 -7.32 -11.72 10.74
CA GLY A 44 -7.61 -13.09 11.13
C GLY A 44 -7.37 -14.12 10.01
N ASN A 45 -7.57 -13.72 8.75
CA ASN A 45 -7.37 -14.57 7.59
C ASN A 45 -6.01 -14.26 6.92
N LYS A 46 -5.01 -15.10 7.16
CA LYS A 46 -3.66 -14.94 6.61
C LYS A 46 -3.58 -14.93 5.08
N LYS A 47 -4.57 -15.48 4.38
CA LYS A 47 -4.64 -15.45 2.91
C LYS A 47 -4.87 -14.04 2.36
N LEU A 48 -5.39 -13.13 3.19
CA LEU A 48 -5.59 -11.72 2.85
C LEU A 48 -4.38 -10.85 3.16
N ASN A 49 -3.32 -11.42 3.74
CA ASN A 49 -2.10 -10.69 4.02
C ASN A 49 -1.36 -10.34 2.72
N GLU A 50 -0.80 -9.15 2.66
CA GLU A 50 0.13 -8.78 1.59
C GLU A 50 1.36 -9.68 1.61
N VAL A 51 1.73 -10.22 0.46
CA VAL A 51 2.98 -10.96 0.29
C VAL A 51 4.15 -9.98 0.24
N ARG A 52 5.17 -10.22 1.06
CA ARG A 52 6.41 -9.42 1.03
C ARG A 52 7.31 -9.89 -0.11
N ILE A 53 7.64 -8.97 -1.00
CA ILE A 53 8.53 -9.19 -2.15
C ILE A 53 9.82 -8.36 -2.08
N HIS A 54 9.92 -7.44 -1.11
CA HIS A 54 11.07 -6.58 -0.90
C HIS A 54 11.44 -6.51 0.59
N PRO A 55 12.74 -6.50 0.97
CA PRO A 55 13.16 -6.51 2.39
C PRO A 55 12.59 -5.35 3.21
N THR A 56 12.53 -4.16 2.63
CA THR A 56 12.05 -2.93 3.27
C THR A 56 10.63 -2.55 2.81
N GLN A 57 9.85 -3.51 2.32
CA GLN A 57 8.48 -3.26 1.86
C GLN A 57 7.64 -2.60 2.94
N LYS A 58 7.01 -1.50 2.59
CA LYS A 58 5.95 -0.86 3.38
C LYS A 58 4.58 -1.42 2.99
N PRO A 59 3.61 -1.47 3.92
CA PRO A 59 2.25 -1.89 3.58
C PRO A 59 1.58 -0.91 2.61
N VAL A 60 0.73 -1.42 1.71
CA VAL A 60 -0.11 -0.58 0.85
C VAL A 60 -0.96 0.38 1.70
N ALA A 61 -1.46 -0.09 2.85
CA ALA A 61 -2.25 0.70 3.80
C ALA A 61 -1.57 2.02 4.25
N LEU A 62 -0.22 2.06 4.31
CA LEU A 62 0.50 3.30 4.62
C LEU A 62 0.32 4.35 3.52
N TYR A 63 0.48 3.93 2.26
CA TYR A 63 0.34 4.82 1.11
C TYR A 63 -1.12 5.19 0.88
N ASP A 64 -2.07 4.28 1.10
CA ASP A 64 -3.50 4.58 1.08
C ASP A 64 -3.84 5.68 2.09
N TRP A 65 -3.31 5.57 3.31
CA TRP A 65 -3.51 6.60 4.33
C TRP A 65 -2.89 7.95 3.92
N ILE A 66 -1.68 7.95 3.34
CA ILE A 66 -1.03 9.17 2.84
C ILE A 66 -1.88 9.78 1.74
N PHE A 67 -2.24 9.03 0.72
CA PHE A 67 -2.96 9.56 -0.44
C PHE A 67 -4.37 10.03 -0.09
N GLN A 68 -5.09 9.33 0.77
CA GLN A 68 -6.41 9.77 1.26
C GLN A 68 -6.37 11.10 2.03
N ASN A 69 -5.25 11.42 2.67
CA ASN A 69 -5.15 12.63 3.47
C ASN A 69 -4.50 13.82 2.72
N TYR A 70 -3.73 13.57 1.66
CA TYR A 70 -2.86 14.60 1.07
C TYR A 70 -2.93 14.70 -0.45
N THR A 71 -3.77 13.90 -1.12
CA THR A 71 -3.95 13.97 -2.57
C THR A 71 -5.42 13.97 -2.95
N SER A 72 -5.67 14.35 -4.20
CA SER A 72 -6.96 14.26 -4.88
C SER A 72 -6.82 13.41 -6.15
N PRO A 73 -7.89 12.74 -6.62
CA PRO A 73 -7.84 12.03 -7.90
C PRO A 73 -7.34 12.93 -9.04
N GLY A 74 -6.43 12.40 -9.87
CA GLY A 74 -5.77 13.14 -10.95
C GLY A 74 -4.48 13.88 -10.54
N ASP A 75 -4.14 13.93 -9.24
CA ASP A 75 -2.83 14.46 -8.82
C ASP A 75 -1.70 13.57 -9.33
N ARG A 76 -0.53 14.20 -9.57
CA ARG A 76 0.67 13.52 -10.04
C ARG A 76 1.59 13.14 -8.89
N VAL A 77 1.97 11.87 -8.86
CA VAL A 77 2.88 11.32 -7.85
C VAL A 77 4.12 10.75 -8.52
N LEU A 78 5.28 11.05 -7.96
CA LEU A 78 6.57 10.50 -8.35
C LEU A 78 7.15 9.71 -7.16
N ASP A 79 7.44 8.42 -7.40
CA ASP A 79 8.18 7.57 -6.47
C ASP A 79 9.54 7.19 -7.09
N THR A 80 10.61 7.70 -6.52
CA THR A 80 11.98 7.47 -7.02
C THR A 80 12.60 6.16 -6.52
N HIS A 81 11.93 5.44 -5.63
CA HIS A 81 12.42 4.19 -5.02
C HIS A 81 11.27 3.20 -4.86
N LEU A 82 10.70 2.78 -5.99
CA LEU A 82 9.44 2.03 -6.08
C LEU A 82 9.44 0.72 -5.27
N GLY A 83 10.57 0.02 -5.21
CA GLY A 83 10.75 -1.21 -4.44
C GLY A 83 9.71 -2.27 -4.72
N SER A 84 8.80 -2.49 -3.78
CA SER A 84 7.72 -3.48 -3.90
C SER A 84 6.48 -2.99 -4.67
N GLY A 85 6.42 -1.72 -5.06
CA GLY A 85 5.28 -1.12 -5.75
C GLY A 85 4.05 -0.89 -4.86
N SER A 86 4.20 -0.86 -3.54
CA SER A 86 3.07 -0.59 -2.63
C SER A 86 2.46 0.80 -2.84
N SER A 87 3.30 1.81 -3.09
CA SER A 87 2.87 3.17 -3.46
C SER A 87 2.12 3.20 -4.79
N ARG A 88 2.57 2.43 -5.78
CA ARG A 88 1.92 2.30 -7.09
C ARG A 88 0.51 1.71 -6.98
N ILE A 89 0.35 0.65 -6.19
CA ILE A 89 -0.96 0.01 -5.94
C ILE A 89 -1.91 1.02 -5.29
N ALA A 90 -1.47 1.71 -4.24
CA ALA A 90 -2.26 2.73 -3.56
C ALA A 90 -2.59 3.91 -4.49
N GLY A 91 -1.63 4.38 -5.29
CA GLY A 91 -1.83 5.44 -6.27
C GLY A 91 -2.87 5.09 -7.33
N TYR A 92 -2.82 3.87 -7.86
CA TYR A 92 -3.84 3.35 -8.78
C TYR A 92 -5.24 3.36 -8.15
N SER A 93 -5.36 2.86 -6.91
CA SER A 93 -6.65 2.85 -6.19
C SER A 93 -7.18 4.25 -5.88
N ALA A 94 -6.30 5.21 -5.68
CA ALA A 94 -6.65 6.62 -5.42
C ALA A 94 -6.90 7.44 -6.71
N GLY A 95 -6.74 6.84 -7.90
CA GLY A 95 -6.93 7.51 -9.19
C GLY A 95 -5.86 8.57 -9.48
N LEU A 96 -4.60 8.35 -9.07
CA LEU A 96 -3.49 9.27 -9.25
C LEU A 96 -2.73 9.00 -10.56
N GLU A 97 -2.14 10.04 -11.15
CA GLU A 97 -1.16 9.90 -12.23
C GLU A 97 0.19 9.52 -11.61
N PHE A 98 0.55 8.25 -11.70
CA PHE A 98 1.69 7.71 -10.98
C PHE A 98 2.89 7.43 -11.89
N THR A 99 4.07 7.91 -11.48
CA THR A 99 5.36 7.59 -12.10
C THR A 99 6.28 6.99 -11.03
N GLY A 100 6.88 5.84 -11.30
CA GLY A 100 7.79 5.18 -10.36
C GLY A 100 9.09 4.73 -11.03
N PHE A 101 10.20 4.80 -10.29
CA PHE A 101 11.50 4.33 -10.71
C PHE A 101 12.03 3.25 -9.75
N GLU A 102 12.64 2.22 -10.32
CA GLU A 102 13.32 1.15 -9.58
C GLU A 102 14.62 0.80 -10.33
N ILE A 103 15.74 0.88 -9.62
CA ILE A 103 17.06 0.62 -10.21
C ILE A 103 17.34 -0.89 -10.36
N SER A 104 16.78 -1.71 -9.50
CA SER A 104 16.92 -3.16 -9.55
C SER A 104 15.94 -3.76 -10.55
N ALA A 105 16.45 -4.33 -11.64
CA ALA A 105 15.62 -5.04 -12.62
C ALA A 105 14.82 -6.20 -11.98
N GLU A 106 15.40 -6.87 -10.99
CA GLU A 106 14.71 -7.94 -10.26
C GLU A 106 13.48 -7.41 -9.51
N TYR A 107 13.65 -6.34 -8.70
CA TYR A 107 12.55 -5.76 -7.95
C TYR A 107 11.53 -5.08 -8.88
N TYR A 108 12.00 -4.45 -9.97
CA TYR A 108 11.12 -3.91 -10.99
C TYR A 108 10.18 -5.00 -11.56
N ASN A 109 10.72 -6.14 -11.96
CA ASN A 109 9.92 -7.24 -12.50
C ASN A 109 8.98 -7.86 -11.45
N ARG A 110 9.40 -7.94 -10.19
CA ARG A 110 8.58 -8.49 -9.11
C ARG A 110 7.39 -7.55 -8.77
N GLN A 111 7.63 -6.24 -8.69
CA GLN A 111 6.57 -5.28 -8.45
C GLN A 111 5.60 -5.18 -9.64
N GLU A 112 6.11 -5.29 -10.88
CA GLU A 112 5.25 -5.30 -12.08
C GLU A 112 4.26 -6.47 -12.05
N ARG A 113 4.74 -7.67 -11.75
CA ARG A 113 3.87 -8.85 -11.58
C ARG A 113 2.83 -8.64 -10.48
N ARG A 114 3.27 -8.15 -9.32
CA ARG A 114 2.37 -7.86 -8.19
C ARG A 114 1.28 -6.85 -8.56
N PHE A 115 1.64 -5.82 -9.30
CA PHE A 115 0.69 -4.80 -9.77
C PHE A 115 -0.32 -5.38 -10.78
N GLN A 116 0.15 -6.19 -11.73
CA GLN A 116 -0.72 -6.88 -12.71
C GLN A 116 -1.70 -7.83 -11.99
N GLU A 117 -1.25 -8.60 -11.02
CA GLU A 117 -2.11 -9.47 -10.19
C GLU A 117 -3.18 -8.65 -9.47
N TYR A 118 -2.81 -7.51 -8.91
CA TYR A 118 -3.73 -6.63 -8.20
C TYR A 118 -4.81 -6.05 -9.13
N THR A 119 -4.41 -5.49 -10.27
CA THR A 119 -5.34 -4.88 -11.23
C THR A 119 -6.27 -5.91 -11.85
N SER A 120 -5.77 -7.10 -12.20
CA SER A 120 -6.59 -8.18 -12.73
C SER A 120 -7.68 -8.65 -11.77
N GLN A 121 -7.39 -8.69 -10.45
CA GLN A 121 -8.40 -9.02 -9.43
C GLN A 121 -9.47 -7.92 -9.32
N THR A 122 -9.04 -6.66 -9.39
CA THR A 122 -9.94 -5.51 -9.32
C THR A 122 -10.89 -5.48 -10.52
N ASP A 123 -10.38 -5.73 -11.72
CA ASP A 123 -11.17 -5.75 -12.94
C ASP A 123 -12.22 -6.87 -12.94
N MET A 124 -11.86 -8.07 -12.49
CA MET A 124 -12.83 -9.17 -12.32
C MET A 124 -13.93 -8.83 -11.32
N PHE A 125 -13.60 -8.12 -10.25
CA PHE A 125 -14.60 -7.70 -9.26
C PHE A 125 -15.58 -6.68 -9.83
N HIS A 126 -15.09 -5.72 -10.62
CA HIS A 126 -15.93 -4.74 -11.30
C HIS A 126 -16.83 -5.36 -12.37
N LEU A 127 -16.34 -6.32 -13.14
CA LEU A 127 -17.15 -7.05 -14.13
C LEU A 127 -18.31 -7.80 -13.46
N ASN A 128 -18.04 -8.54 -12.38
CA ASN A 128 -19.09 -9.26 -11.65
C ASN A 128 -20.17 -8.33 -11.06
N LEU A 129 -19.79 -7.14 -10.58
CA LEU A 129 -20.75 -6.15 -10.07
C LEU A 129 -21.61 -5.54 -11.19
N SER A 130 -21.07 -5.37 -12.38
CA SER A 130 -21.83 -4.86 -13.55
C SER A 130 -22.84 -5.87 -14.06
N GLU A 131 -22.51 -7.17 -14.05
CA GLU A 131 -23.43 -8.24 -14.45
C GLU A 131 -24.61 -8.39 -13.47
N VAL A 132 -24.36 -8.26 -12.16
CA VAL A 132 -25.44 -8.33 -11.15
C VAL A 132 -26.45 -7.19 -11.31
N LYS A 133 -26.00 -5.98 -11.67
CA LYS A 133 -26.90 -4.81 -11.87
C LYS A 133 -27.74 -4.86 -13.14
N GLN A 134 -27.44 -5.75 -14.09
CA GLN A 134 -28.23 -5.92 -15.32
C GLN A 134 -29.39 -6.91 -15.16
N HIS A 135 -29.49 -7.59 -14.02
CA HIS A 135 -30.54 -8.59 -13.74
C HIS A 135 -31.56 -8.12 -12.67
N GLU A 136 -31.50 -6.86 -12.24
CA GLU A 136 -32.55 -6.16 -11.47
C GLU A 136 -33.37 -5.23 -12.37
#